data_5b9af9d7129fd0dca3d828210a2026ab
#
_entry.id   5b9af9d7129fd0dca3d828210a2026ab
#
_cell.length_a   1.000
_cell.length_b   1.000
_cell.length_c   1.000
_cell.angle_alpha   90.00
_cell.angle_beta   90.00
_cell.angle_gamma   90.00
#
_symmetry.space_group_name_H-M   'P 1'
#
loop_
_entity.id
_entity.type
_entity.pdbx_description
1 polymer ?
#
loop_
_entity_poly.entity_id
_entity_poly.type
_entity_poly.pdbx_seq_one_letter_code
_entity_poly.pdbx_strand_id
1 'polypeptide(L)'
;MSIKCFKRIFLLILLILPIFSDTEKVLKPLTLEEKIKGKMDENESREYFELKLPADIKPGNLLVFTVKESRKGIREGDEIFSDPDIYVSKSNRFPSNREEASWYSERYGNDILTIPSYAVEPNEVFYVCMYCQYKCRYELYSYISTEAPAEVGKYYDVTLSKRASISYNLYVPENSKKCSKR
;
A
#
# COMPACT_ATOMS: atom_id res chain seq x y z
N MET A 1 -13.62 -61.81 8.47
CA MET A 1 -14.01 -60.40 8.19
C MET A 1 -13.06 -59.85 7.13
N SER A 2 -13.59 -59.55 5.95
CA SER A 2 -12.83 -59.48 4.69
C SER A 2 -12.04 -58.17 4.52
N ILE A 3 -10.76 -58.27 4.22
CA ILE A 3 -9.79 -57.19 3.94
C ILE A 3 -10.24 -56.26 2.76
N LYS A 4 -11.25 -56.65 2.02
CA LYS A 4 -11.80 -55.87 0.90
C LYS A 4 -12.60 -54.64 1.31
N CYS A 5 -13.09 -54.54 2.55
CA CYS A 5 -13.87 -53.40 3.03
C CYS A 5 -12.98 -52.19 3.42
N PHE A 6 -11.71 -52.45 3.81
CA PHE A 6 -10.80 -51.38 4.26
C PHE A 6 -10.23 -50.54 3.09
N LYS A 7 -10.07 -51.16 1.89
CA LYS A 7 -9.55 -50.45 0.72
C LYS A 7 -10.54 -49.41 0.14
N ARG A 8 -11.85 -49.61 0.33
CA ARG A 8 -12.86 -48.64 -0.18
C ARG A 8 -13.03 -47.41 0.69
N ILE A 9 -12.77 -47.51 1.98
CA ILE A 9 -12.86 -46.37 2.91
C ILE A 9 -11.66 -45.42 2.73
N PHE A 10 -10.46 -45.97 2.44
CA PHE A 10 -9.27 -45.15 2.22
C PHE A 10 -9.30 -44.37 0.89
N LEU A 11 -10.00 -44.86 -0.12
CA LEU A 11 -10.15 -44.19 -1.41
C LEU A 11 -11.17 -43.02 -1.33
N LEU A 12 -12.13 -43.06 -0.40
CA LEU A 12 -13.13 -42.03 -0.24
C LEU A 12 -12.61 -40.80 0.55
N ILE A 13 -11.60 -41.01 1.42
CA ILE A 13 -11.00 -39.91 2.22
C ILE A 13 -10.05 -39.07 1.37
N LEU A 14 -9.48 -39.59 0.30
CA LEU A 14 -8.59 -38.84 -0.59
C LEU A 14 -9.32 -37.86 -1.52
N LEU A 15 -10.65 -37.99 -1.64
CA LEU A 15 -11.48 -37.12 -2.51
C LEU A 15 -12.07 -35.91 -1.82
N ILE A 16 -11.81 -35.73 -0.51
CA ILE A 16 -12.31 -34.59 0.27
C ILE A 16 -11.13 -33.77 0.84
N LEU A 17 -10.01 -33.72 0.15
CA LEU A 17 -9.06 -32.62 0.42
C LEU A 17 -9.68 -31.37 -0.18
N PRO A 18 -10.01 -30.34 0.65
CA PRO A 18 -10.39 -29.06 0.11
C PRO A 18 -9.23 -28.62 -0.77
N ILE A 19 -9.49 -28.40 -2.04
CA ILE A 19 -8.60 -27.65 -2.92
C ILE A 19 -8.63 -26.25 -2.31
N PHE A 20 -7.73 -25.96 -1.38
CA PHE A 20 -7.39 -24.61 -1.03
C PHE A 20 -6.82 -24.02 -2.30
N SER A 21 -7.65 -23.31 -3.04
CA SER A 21 -7.20 -22.42 -4.09
C SER A 21 -6.39 -21.35 -3.40
N ASP A 22 -5.09 -21.58 -3.28
CA ASP A 22 -4.13 -20.55 -2.94
C ASP A 22 -4.18 -19.59 -4.14
N THR A 23 -4.93 -18.52 -4.00
CA THR A 23 -5.01 -17.48 -5.04
C THR A 23 -3.59 -16.97 -5.23
N GLU A 24 -3.01 -17.32 -6.37
CA GLU A 24 -1.62 -16.96 -6.72
C GLU A 24 -1.46 -15.44 -6.57
N LYS A 25 -0.61 -15.03 -5.64
CA LYS A 25 -0.31 -13.62 -5.40
C LYS A 25 0.49 -13.10 -6.60
N VAL A 26 -0.10 -12.19 -7.36
CA VAL A 26 0.50 -11.62 -8.56
C VAL A 26 1.04 -10.23 -8.27
N LEU A 27 2.30 -9.98 -8.66
CA LEU A 27 2.90 -8.64 -8.64
C LEU A 27 2.57 -7.91 -9.94
N LYS A 28 1.97 -6.73 -9.83
CA LYS A 28 1.74 -5.81 -10.94
C LYS A 28 2.90 -4.81 -11.03
N PRO A 29 3.33 -4.40 -12.22
CA PRO A 29 4.34 -3.36 -12.33
C PRO A 29 3.79 -2.01 -11.83
N LEU A 30 4.63 -1.27 -11.10
CA LEU A 30 4.40 0.12 -10.69
C LEU A 30 5.51 0.97 -11.29
N THR A 31 5.14 2.05 -11.96
CA THR A 31 6.07 3.00 -12.58
C THR A 31 6.03 4.32 -11.79
N LEU A 32 7.21 4.95 -11.60
CA LEU A 32 7.28 6.29 -11.03
C LEU A 32 6.51 7.28 -11.92
N GLU A 33 5.87 8.26 -11.27
CA GLU A 33 5.11 9.35 -11.90
C GLU A 33 3.90 8.90 -12.74
N GLU A 34 3.52 7.61 -12.64
CA GLU A 34 2.31 7.08 -13.24
C GLU A 34 1.23 6.84 -12.17
N LYS A 35 -0.01 7.24 -12.48
CA LYS A 35 -1.17 7.03 -11.62
C LYS A 35 -1.84 5.71 -11.92
N ILE A 36 -1.93 4.86 -10.92
CA ILE A 36 -2.68 3.61 -10.98
C ILE A 36 -4.03 3.80 -10.29
N LYS A 37 -5.11 3.39 -10.96
CA LYS A 37 -6.44 3.31 -10.36
C LYS A 37 -6.78 1.86 -10.11
N GLY A 38 -7.09 1.55 -8.85
CA GLY A 38 -7.49 0.22 -8.43
C GLY A 38 -8.94 0.19 -7.94
N LYS A 39 -9.52 -1.01 -8.00
CA LYS A 39 -10.84 -1.32 -7.47
C LYS A 39 -10.78 -2.69 -6.82
N MET A 40 -11.15 -2.77 -5.56
CA MET A 40 -11.28 -4.00 -4.80
C MET A 40 -12.75 -4.16 -4.41
N ASP A 41 -13.36 -5.25 -4.86
CA ASP A 41 -14.80 -5.51 -4.67
C ASP A 41 -15.08 -6.52 -3.57
N GLU A 42 -14.04 -7.12 -2.98
CA GLU A 42 -14.13 -8.10 -1.90
C GLU A 42 -13.59 -7.52 -0.59
N ASN A 43 -14.03 -8.09 0.54
CA ASN A 43 -13.50 -7.74 1.85
C ASN A 43 -12.09 -8.30 2.02
N GLU A 44 -11.26 -7.62 2.83
CA GLU A 44 -9.87 -7.99 3.11
C GLU A 44 -9.01 -8.21 1.87
N SER A 45 -9.31 -7.45 0.81
CA SER A 45 -8.64 -7.56 -0.48
C SER A 45 -7.26 -6.91 -0.48
N ARG A 46 -6.36 -7.48 -1.27
CA ARG A 46 -5.00 -6.98 -1.45
C ARG A 46 -4.61 -6.98 -2.92
N GLU A 47 -3.92 -5.93 -3.32
CA GLU A 47 -3.22 -5.85 -4.60
C GLU A 47 -1.75 -5.58 -4.37
N TYR A 48 -0.89 -6.30 -5.10
CA TYR A 48 0.55 -6.23 -4.92
C TYR A 48 1.22 -5.64 -6.15
N PHE A 49 2.21 -4.77 -5.90
CA PHE A 49 2.96 -4.09 -6.94
C PHE A 49 4.46 -4.21 -6.71
N GLU A 50 5.22 -4.15 -7.79
CA GLU A 50 6.67 -4.07 -7.79
C GLU A 50 7.10 -2.76 -8.44
N LEU A 51 7.82 -1.92 -7.68
CA LEU A 51 8.42 -0.68 -8.14
C LEU A 51 9.93 -0.86 -8.19
N LYS A 52 10.52 -0.80 -9.37
CA LYS A 52 11.96 -0.74 -9.56
C LYS A 52 12.40 0.70 -9.80
N LEU A 53 13.30 1.19 -8.96
CA LEU A 53 13.85 2.53 -9.12
C LEU A 53 14.83 2.61 -10.30
N PRO A 54 14.87 3.74 -11.02
CA PRO A 54 15.84 3.97 -12.08
C PRO A 54 17.28 4.07 -11.54
N ALA A 55 18.25 3.90 -12.44
CA ALA A 55 19.67 3.89 -12.09
C ALA A 55 20.25 5.29 -11.79
N ASP A 56 19.54 6.35 -12.16
CA ASP A 56 19.99 7.74 -12.05
C ASP A 56 19.41 8.48 -10.83
N ILE A 57 18.80 7.76 -9.90
CA ILE A 57 18.34 8.33 -8.62
C ILE A 57 19.54 8.95 -7.88
N LYS A 58 19.39 10.19 -7.45
CA LYS A 58 20.42 10.92 -6.74
C LYS A 58 20.40 10.63 -5.23
N PRO A 59 21.54 10.62 -4.55
CA PRO A 59 21.59 10.58 -3.09
C PRO A 59 20.79 11.72 -2.47
N GLY A 60 20.09 11.44 -1.38
CA GLY A 60 19.24 12.42 -0.69
C GLY A 60 17.78 12.47 -1.17
N ASN A 61 17.48 11.80 -2.26
CA ASN A 61 16.09 11.70 -2.73
C ASN A 61 15.25 10.83 -1.80
N LEU A 62 13.97 11.22 -1.68
CA LEU A 62 12.90 10.50 -0.98
C LEU A 62 12.04 9.79 -2.01
N LEU A 63 11.51 8.61 -1.67
CA LEU A 63 10.45 7.99 -2.44
C LEU A 63 9.12 8.25 -1.72
N VAL A 64 8.18 8.85 -2.43
CA VAL A 64 6.87 9.22 -1.90
C VAL A 64 5.79 8.42 -2.59
N PHE A 65 4.90 7.83 -1.80
CA PHE A 65 3.65 7.24 -2.27
C PHE A 65 2.49 8.11 -1.78
N THR A 66 1.54 8.39 -2.67
CA THR A 66 0.26 8.99 -2.30
C THR A 66 -0.86 8.04 -2.67
N VAL A 67 -1.74 7.80 -1.72
CA VAL A 67 -2.94 6.99 -1.89
C VAL A 67 -4.14 7.88 -1.68
N LYS A 68 -5.05 7.89 -2.65
CA LYS A 68 -6.29 8.65 -2.56
C LYS A 68 -7.47 7.70 -2.68
N GLU A 69 -8.39 7.81 -1.75
CA GLU A 69 -9.70 7.18 -1.89
C GLU A 69 -10.43 7.81 -3.08
N SER A 70 -11.02 6.97 -3.92
CA SER A 70 -11.85 7.43 -5.04
C SER A 70 -13.31 7.12 -4.77
N ARG A 71 -14.09 8.13 -4.41
CA ARG A 71 -15.55 8.02 -4.20
C ARG A 71 -16.37 8.27 -5.47
N LYS A 72 -15.72 8.41 -6.61
CA LYS A 72 -16.40 8.72 -7.87
C LYS A 72 -17.36 7.60 -8.28
N GLY A 73 -18.64 7.90 -8.34
CA GLY A 73 -19.69 6.96 -8.74
C GLY A 73 -20.30 6.13 -7.60
N ILE A 74 -19.97 6.43 -6.33
CA ILE A 74 -20.63 5.89 -5.15
C ILE A 74 -21.85 6.77 -4.85
N ARG A 75 -23.03 6.18 -4.72
CA ARG A 75 -24.26 6.88 -4.33
C ARG A 75 -24.38 6.89 -2.81
N GLU A 76 -24.97 7.95 -2.26
CA GLU A 76 -25.31 8.03 -0.84
C GLU A 76 -26.30 6.89 -0.52
N GLY A 77 -25.91 6.01 0.43
CA GLY A 77 -26.67 4.79 0.76
C GLY A 77 -26.15 3.50 0.14
N ASP A 78 -25.14 3.56 -0.74
CA ASP A 78 -24.42 2.40 -1.23
C ASP A 78 -23.52 1.81 -0.11
N GLU A 79 -23.07 0.59 -0.33
CA GLU A 79 -22.28 -0.25 0.59
C GLU A 79 -21.15 0.48 1.30
N ILE A 80 -20.75 -0.03 2.47
CA ILE A 80 -19.61 0.47 3.25
C ILE A 80 -18.32 0.29 2.42
N PHE A 81 -17.69 1.41 2.10
CA PHE A 81 -16.37 1.44 1.49
C PHE A 81 -15.33 1.67 2.59
N SER A 82 -14.24 0.98 2.50
CA SER A 82 -13.10 1.22 3.36
C SER A 82 -12.08 2.11 2.69
N ASP A 83 -11.31 2.71 3.56
CA ASP A 83 -10.11 3.43 3.27
C ASP A 83 -9.01 2.48 2.77
N PRO A 84 -8.28 2.79 1.71
CA PRO A 84 -7.16 1.98 1.27
C PRO A 84 -5.90 2.25 2.09
N ASP A 85 -5.34 1.20 2.70
CA ASP A 85 -4.04 1.24 3.38
C ASP A 85 -2.90 0.85 2.45
N ILE A 86 -1.68 1.29 2.79
CA ILE A 86 -0.48 0.97 2.03
C ILE A 86 0.62 0.37 2.91
N TYR A 87 1.18 -0.74 2.46
CA TYR A 87 2.33 -1.43 3.07
C TYR A 87 3.46 -1.55 2.07
N VAL A 88 4.69 -1.22 2.46
CA VAL A 88 5.85 -1.25 1.57
C VAL A 88 7.00 -2.01 2.23
N SER A 89 7.68 -2.86 1.46
CA SER A 89 8.85 -3.61 1.89
C SER A 89 9.90 -3.71 0.77
N LYS A 90 11.17 -3.84 1.14
CA LYS A 90 12.29 -4.18 0.22
C LYS A 90 12.60 -5.68 0.22
N SER A 91 12.31 -6.36 1.32
CA SER A 91 12.69 -7.76 1.53
C SER A 91 11.52 -8.74 1.37
N ASN A 92 10.30 -8.33 1.72
CA ASN A 92 9.12 -9.15 1.57
C ASN A 92 8.39 -8.78 0.27
N ARG A 93 8.24 -9.73 -0.65
CA ARG A 93 7.55 -9.52 -1.94
C ARG A 93 6.04 -9.29 -1.79
N PHE A 94 5.46 -9.75 -0.69
CA PHE A 94 4.01 -9.71 -0.46
C PHE A 94 3.70 -9.23 0.97
N PRO A 95 4.14 -8.00 1.34
CA PRO A 95 3.84 -7.46 2.67
C PRO A 95 2.32 -7.32 2.81
N SER A 96 1.74 -7.82 3.89
CA SER A 96 0.28 -7.88 4.04
C SER A 96 -0.25 -7.08 5.23
N ASN A 97 0.65 -6.62 6.11
CA ASN A 97 0.35 -5.89 7.33
C ASN A 97 1.60 -5.12 7.80
N ARG A 98 1.47 -4.38 8.92
CA ARG A 98 2.54 -3.57 9.48
C ARG A 98 3.77 -4.36 9.96
N GLU A 99 3.58 -5.59 10.44
CA GLU A 99 4.69 -6.42 10.92
C GLU A 99 5.58 -6.92 9.77
N GLU A 100 5.00 -7.07 8.59
CA GLU A 100 5.67 -7.54 7.38
C GLU A 100 6.19 -6.41 6.50
N ALA A 101 5.75 -5.19 6.74
CA ALA A 101 6.18 -4.00 6.02
C ALA A 101 7.37 -3.33 6.70
N SER A 102 8.23 -2.69 5.90
CA SER A 102 9.26 -1.78 6.40
C SER A 102 8.72 -0.36 6.61
N TRP A 103 7.72 0.01 5.81
CA TRP A 103 7.00 1.28 5.88
C TRP A 103 5.53 1.03 5.59
N TYR A 104 4.65 1.79 6.23
CA TYR A 104 3.20 1.68 6.03
C TYR A 104 2.47 2.97 6.36
N SER A 105 1.25 3.10 5.87
CA SER A 105 0.28 4.10 6.32
C SER A 105 -1.10 3.43 6.39
N GLU A 106 -1.78 3.63 7.53
CA GLU A 106 -3.11 3.11 7.86
C GLU A 106 -3.96 4.26 8.40
N ARG A 107 -3.95 5.40 7.71
CA ARG A 107 -4.62 6.60 8.18
C ARG A 107 -5.96 6.76 7.47
N TYR A 108 -6.93 7.27 8.19
CA TYR A 108 -8.23 7.56 7.59
C TYR A 108 -8.13 8.66 6.52
N GLY A 109 -8.61 8.37 5.33
CA GLY A 109 -8.67 9.26 4.17
C GLY A 109 -7.50 9.07 3.20
N ASN A 110 -6.92 10.16 2.71
CA ASN A 110 -5.77 10.08 1.82
C ASN A 110 -4.50 9.81 2.60
N ASP A 111 -3.70 8.87 2.12
CA ASP A 111 -2.41 8.55 2.68
C ASP A 111 -1.24 9.16 1.91
N ILE A 112 -0.24 9.58 2.66
CA ILE A 112 1.08 9.96 2.13
C ILE A 112 2.12 9.17 2.91
N LEU A 113 2.83 8.29 2.22
CA LEU A 113 3.92 7.51 2.78
C LEU A 113 5.23 7.99 2.18
N THR A 114 6.14 8.47 3.02
CA THR A 114 7.47 8.92 2.61
C THR A 114 8.54 7.93 3.08
N ILE A 115 9.26 7.36 2.14
CA ILE A 115 10.42 6.51 2.41
C ILE A 115 11.65 7.40 2.46
N PRO A 116 12.41 7.37 3.56
CA PRO A 116 13.54 8.26 3.77
C PRO A 116 14.71 7.94 2.83
N SER A 117 15.51 8.96 2.54
CA SER A 117 16.58 8.92 1.54
C SER A 117 17.64 7.84 1.78
N TYR A 118 17.90 7.48 3.03
CA TYR A 118 18.86 6.40 3.35
C TYR A 118 18.41 5.01 2.87
N ALA A 119 17.12 4.86 2.55
CA ALA A 119 16.56 3.60 2.04
C ALA A 119 16.26 3.65 0.53
N VAL A 120 16.52 4.80 -0.13
CA VAL A 120 16.25 5.02 -1.56
C VAL A 120 17.57 5.00 -2.32
N GLU A 121 17.83 3.90 -3.04
CA GLU A 121 19.06 3.70 -3.80
C GLU A 121 18.75 3.39 -5.27
N PRO A 122 19.67 3.69 -6.20
CA PRO A 122 19.54 3.32 -7.60
C PRO A 122 19.30 1.82 -7.80
N ASN A 123 18.41 1.47 -8.74
CA ASN A 123 18.03 0.09 -9.08
C ASN A 123 17.36 -0.71 -7.96
N GLU A 124 17.06 -0.09 -6.82
CA GLU A 124 16.38 -0.75 -5.71
C GLU A 124 14.95 -1.16 -6.11
N VAL A 125 14.47 -2.24 -5.51
CA VAL A 125 13.11 -2.76 -5.74
C VAL A 125 12.29 -2.62 -4.46
N PHE A 126 11.11 -2.05 -4.60
CA PHE A 126 10.11 -1.94 -3.55
C PHE A 126 8.88 -2.77 -3.89
N TYR A 127 8.42 -3.54 -2.93
CA TYR A 127 7.18 -4.30 -3.01
C TYR A 127 6.09 -3.56 -2.24
N VAL A 128 4.99 -3.28 -2.91
CA VAL A 128 3.90 -2.45 -2.40
C VAL A 128 2.63 -3.28 -2.34
N CYS A 129 1.95 -3.25 -1.21
CA CYS A 129 0.62 -3.80 -1.03
C CYS A 129 -0.37 -2.67 -0.79
N MET A 130 -1.42 -2.65 -1.56
CA MET A 130 -2.64 -1.92 -1.26
C MET A 130 -3.61 -2.87 -0.57
N TYR A 131 -4.17 -2.45 0.56
CA TYR A 131 -5.11 -3.23 1.35
C TYR A 131 -6.41 -2.47 1.56
N CYS A 132 -7.53 -3.17 1.46
CA CYS A 132 -8.84 -2.64 1.82
C CYS A 132 -9.59 -3.64 2.70
N GLN A 133 -10.02 -3.20 3.87
CA GLN A 133 -10.80 -4.03 4.79
C GLN A 133 -12.18 -4.39 4.20
N TYR A 134 -12.78 -3.44 3.49
CA TYR A 134 -14.02 -3.62 2.74
C TYR A 134 -13.77 -3.23 1.29
N LYS A 135 -14.81 -3.21 0.47
CA LYS A 135 -14.73 -2.71 -0.91
C LYS A 135 -14.11 -1.32 -0.95
N CYS A 136 -13.20 -1.08 -1.88
CA CYS A 136 -12.61 0.23 -2.05
C CYS A 136 -12.28 0.55 -3.51
N ARG A 137 -12.06 1.82 -3.77
CA ARG A 137 -11.47 2.34 -5.00
C ARG A 137 -10.39 3.32 -4.62
N TYR A 138 -9.23 3.21 -5.25
CA TYR A 138 -8.09 4.03 -4.93
C TYR A 138 -7.37 4.56 -6.17
N GLU A 139 -6.61 5.61 -5.97
CA GLU A 139 -5.58 6.10 -6.89
C GLU A 139 -4.24 6.04 -6.16
N LEU A 140 -3.31 5.23 -6.65
CA LEU A 140 -1.94 5.12 -6.16
C LEU A 140 -1.02 5.88 -7.12
N TYR A 141 -0.15 6.71 -6.55
CA TYR A 141 0.86 7.47 -7.28
C TYR A 141 2.17 7.48 -6.51
N SER A 142 3.29 7.26 -7.19
CA SER A 142 4.63 7.29 -6.59
C SER A 142 5.55 8.22 -7.37
N TYR A 143 6.42 8.93 -6.64
CA TYR A 143 7.38 9.85 -7.23
C TYR A 143 8.61 10.04 -6.35
N ILE A 144 9.66 10.55 -6.95
CA ILE A 144 10.91 10.93 -6.26
C ILE A 144 10.88 12.42 -5.93
N SER A 145 11.28 12.77 -4.70
CA SER A 145 11.35 14.15 -4.23
C SER A 145 12.57 14.38 -3.36
N THR A 146 13.01 15.62 -3.27
CA THR A 146 14.01 16.07 -2.28
C THR A 146 13.37 16.53 -0.97
N GLU A 147 12.05 16.71 -0.97
CA GLU A 147 11.27 17.20 0.16
C GLU A 147 10.04 16.32 0.38
N ALA A 148 9.71 16.05 1.63
CA ALA A 148 8.48 15.34 1.97
C ALA A 148 7.27 16.27 1.84
N PRO A 149 6.18 15.84 1.19
CA PRO A 149 4.95 16.62 1.17
C PRO A 149 4.33 16.63 2.56
N ALA A 150 3.74 17.77 2.93
CA ALA A 150 3.00 17.92 4.17
C ALA A 150 1.67 18.65 3.92
N GLU A 151 0.64 18.23 4.63
CA GLU A 151 -0.69 18.83 4.60
C GLU A 151 -1.04 19.40 5.97
N VAL A 152 -1.72 20.55 5.99
CA VAL A 152 -2.18 21.17 7.23
C VAL A 152 -3.17 20.24 7.95
N GLY A 153 -2.95 20.03 9.24
CA GLY A 153 -3.82 19.19 10.08
C GLY A 153 -3.59 17.69 9.98
N LYS A 154 -2.55 17.25 9.26
CA LYS A 154 -2.12 15.86 9.23
C LYS A 154 -0.91 15.63 10.15
N TYR A 155 -0.85 14.44 10.74
CA TYR A 155 0.32 13.97 11.50
C TYR A 155 1.15 13.05 10.59
N TYR A 156 2.47 13.16 10.71
CA TYR A 156 3.42 12.35 9.92
C TYR A 156 4.36 11.66 10.88
N ASP A 157 4.35 10.32 10.87
CA ASP A 157 5.31 9.52 11.62
C ASP A 157 6.55 9.32 10.76
N VAL A 158 7.69 9.77 11.26
CA VAL A 158 8.96 9.67 10.55
C VAL A 158 9.99 9.05 11.47
N THR A 159 10.55 7.92 11.05
CA THR A 159 11.72 7.33 11.70
C THR A 159 12.98 7.80 10.98
N LEU A 160 13.80 8.59 11.66
CA LEU A 160 15.08 9.06 11.14
C LEU A 160 16.23 8.27 11.77
N SER A 161 17.21 7.91 10.96
CA SER A 161 18.47 7.41 11.44
C SER A 161 19.27 8.54 12.13
N LYS A 162 20.26 8.18 12.94
CA LYS A 162 21.14 9.16 13.59
C LYS A 162 21.80 10.06 12.53
N ARG A 163 21.67 11.38 12.66
CA ARG A 163 22.15 12.43 11.75
C ARG A 163 21.37 12.55 10.43
N ALA A 164 20.25 11.85 10.26
CA ALA A 164 19.37 12.10 9.11
C ALA A 164 18.47 13.29 9.36
N SER A 165 18.08 13.96 8.29
CA SER A 165 17.06 15.02 8.30
C SER A 165 16.07 14.80 7.18
N ILE A 166 14.85 15.30 7.36
CA ILE A 166 13.84 15.33 6.33
C ILE A 166 13.27 16.73 6.25
N SER A 167 13.17 17.28 5.04
CA SER A 167 12.54 18.56 4.80
C SER A 167 11.11 18.34 4.36
N TYR A 168 10.18 19.14 4.90
CA TYR A 168 8.77 19.10 4.53
C TYR A 168 8.41 20.31 3.69
N ASN A 169 7.67 20.06 2.60
CA ASN A 169 7.04 21.11 1.81
C ASN A 169 5.56 21.21 2.21
N LEU A 170 5.20 22.28 2.91
CA LEU A 170 3.83 22.54 3.37
C LEU A 170 3.11 23.47 2.41
N TYR A 171 2.16 22.93 1.68
CA TYR A 171 1.24 23.76 0.88
C TYR A 171 0.13 24.33 1.78
N VAL A 172 0.10 25.66 1.91
CA VAL A 172 -0.96 26.39 2.62
C VAL A 172 -1.85 27.07 1.58
N PRO A 173 -3.11 26.64 1.39
CA PRO A 173 -4.03 27.27 0.43
C PRO A 173 -4.23 28.77 0.75
N GLU A 174 -4.32 29.61 -0.26
CA GLU A 174 -4.47 31.07 -0.10
C GLU A 174 -5.69 31.47 0.74
N ASN A 175 -6.76 30.68 0.72
CA ASN A 175 -7.98 30.93 1.50
C ASN A 175 -7.83 30.67 3.01
N SER A 176 -6.74 30.05 3.47
CA SER A 176 -6.48 29.82 4.90
C SER A 176 -5.93 31.07 5.64
N LYS A 177 -5.67 32.17 4.94
CA LYS A 177 -5.17 33.44 5.53
C LYS A 177 -6.18 34.21 6.39
N LYS A 178 -7.42 33.73 6.53
CA LYS A 178 -8.39 34.32 7.48
C LYS A 178 -8.35 33.66 8.86
N CYS A 179 -7.17 33.60 9.47
CA CYS A 179 -7.11 33.48 10.92
C CYS A 179 -7.26 34.90 11.49
N SER A 180 -8.49 35.29 11.85
CA SER A 180 -8.74 36.57 12.53
C SER A 180 -7.99 36.54 13.86
N LYS A 181 -7.13 37.54 14.06
CA LYS A 181 -6.61 37.87 15.40
C LYS A 181 -7.81 38.08 16.32
N ARG A 182 -8.01 37.24 17.30
CA ARG A 182 -8.75 37.49 18.52
C ARG A 182 -7.77 37.76 19.63
#